data_e9a13f741fcc4acaf3e4e3ab2aa5229b
#
_entry.id   e9a13f741fcc4acaf3e4e3ab2aa5229b
#
_cell.length_a   1.000
_cell.length_b   1.000
_cell.length_c   1.000
_cell.angle_alpha   90.00
_cell.angle_beta   90.00
_cell.angle_gamma   90.00
#
_symmetry.space_group_name_H-M   'P 1'
#
loop_
_entity.id
_entity.type
_entity.pdbx_description
1 polymer ?
#
loop_
_entity_poly.entity_id
_entity_poly.type
_entity_poly.pdbx_seq_one_letter_code
_entity_poly.pdbx_strand_id
1 'polypeptide(L)'
;LAWAAGDSRARGFLVGATSGRTTLNGEGLQHEDGHSHVISATVPNCVSYDPTYSYEIAVIVQDGLRRMYGEQEDIYYYLTVMNENYPHPSMPVGCEEGIRRGMYRFLAAKKGKGPEVQLIGGGAILREVEAAVVLLAEEGVRAAVWSATSFTELRREALEVERLNALHPDKKAKTAWVTEQLSSSKGPIIAATDYMKVHADQIRAFLPDGRDYRVLGTDGFGRSDSRRQLRRHLEVDAAHVAY
;
A
#
# COMPACT_ATOMS: atom_id res chain seq x y z
N LEU A 1 -19.14 -11.07 7.10
CA LEU A 1 -18.30 -12.19 6.66
C LEU A 1 -16.88 -12.12 7.27
N ALA A 2 -16.14 -11.01 7.07
CA ALA A 2 -14.75 -10.87 7.54
C ALA A 2 -14.61 -11.04 9.06
N TRP A 3 -15.44 -10.34 9.85
CA TRP A 3 -15.43 -10.48 11.30
C TRP A 3 -15.76 -11.92 11.76
N ALA A 4 -16.77 -12.54 11.15
CA ALA A 4 -17.12 -13.93 11.46
C ALA A 4 -15.98 -14.91 11.11
N ALA A 5 -15.24 -14.68 10.02
CA ALA A 5 -14.07 -15.48 9.68
C ALA A 5 -12.98 -15.36 10.75
N GLY A 6 -12.71 -14.14 11.23
CA GLY A 6 -11.77 -13.89 12.31
C GLY A 6 -12.17 -14.54 13.61
N ASP A 7 -13.42 -14.35 14.01
CA ASP A 7 -13.97 -14.85 15.27
C ASP A 7 -14.03 -16.39 15.33
N SER A 8 -14.31 -17.04 14.20
CA SER A 8 -14.30 -18.49 14.06
C SER A 8 -12.90 -19.09 13.84
N ARG A 9 -11.84 -18.28 13.85
CA ARG A 9 -10.45 -18.68 13.57
C ARG A 9 -10.31 -19.38 12.21
N ALA A 10 -11.05 -18.92 11.20
CA ALA A 10 -10.93 -19.44 9.86
C ALA A 10 -9.52 -19.17 9.31
N ARG A 11 -9.01 -20.08 8.50
CA ARG A 11 -7.75 -19.93 7.76
C ARG A 11 -8.02 -19.99 6.27
N GLY A 12 -7.46 -19.06 5.52
CA GLY A 12 -7.63 -18.99 4.08
C GLY A 12 -7.46 -17.59 3.54
N PHE A 13 -7.79 -17.46 2.28
CA PHE A 13 -7.70 -16.20 1.55
C PHE A 13 -9.11 -15.74 1.14
N LEU A 14 -9.51 -14.59 1.64
CA LEU A 14 -10.63 -13.83 1.05
C LEU A 14 -10.06 -12.98 -0.09
N VAL A 15 -10.60 -13.16 -1.29
CA VAL A 15 -10.16 -12.39 -2.45
C VAL A 15 -11.24 -11.40 -2.83
N GLY A 16 -10.94 -10.11 -2.68
CA GLY A 16 -11.76 -9.01 -3.16
C GLY A 16 -11.47 -8.76 -4.65
N ALA A 17 -12.45 -9.00 -5.51
CA ALA A 17 -12.34 -8.82 -6.95
C ALA A 17 -13.70 -8.37 -7.55
N THR A 18 -13.72 -7.39 -8.39
CA THR A 18 -12.64 -6.48 -8.78
C THR A 18 -12.62 -5.34 -7.79
N SER A 19 -11.46 -5.04 -7.22
CA SER A 19 -11.32 -4.05 -6.15
C SER A 19 -10.76 -2.74 -6.65
N GLY A 20 -10.97 -1.70 -5.85
CA GLY A 20 -10.53 -0.34 -6.13
C GLY A 20 -11.64 0.53 -6.71
N ARG A 21 -11.56 1.80 -6.41
CA ARG A 21 -12.56 2.82 -6.80
C ARG A 21 -12.50 3.14 -8.29
N THR A 22 -11.35 2.93 -8.94
CA THR A 22 -11.10 3.37 -10.31
C THR A 22 -10.79 2.22 -11.27
N THR A 23 -10.93 0.97 -10.86
CA THR A 23 -10.52 -0.21 -11.64
C THR A 23 -11.60 -0.73 -12.58
N LEU A 24 -12.87 -0.42 -12.34
CA LEU A 24 -14.00 -0.81 -13.17
C LEU A 24 -14.27 0.23 -14.26
N ASN A 25 -14.61 -0.23 -15.47
CA ASN A 25 -14.99 0.62 -16.59
C ASN A 25 -16.51 0.62 -16.75
N GLY A 26 -17.16 1.76 -16.49
CA GLY A 26 -18.58 1.93 -16.76
C GLY A 26 -19.53 1.13 -15.88
N GLU A 27 -19.03 0.60 -14.76
CA GLU A 27 -19.85 -0.10 -13.78
C GLU A 27 -20.63 0.88 -12.91
N GLY A 28 -21.67 0.36 -12.23
CA GLY A 28 -22.41 1.13 -11.24
C GLY A 28 -21.55 1.47 -10.03
N LEU A 29 -21.73 2.66 -9.50
CA LEU A 29 -20.93 3.20 -8.40
C LEU A 29 -20.91 2.31 -7.12
N GLN A 30 -21.92 1.45 -6.94
CA GLN A 30 -22.00 0.50 -5.82
C GLN A 30 -20.97 -0.64 -5.91
N HIS A 31 -20.40 -0.88 -7.07
CA HIS A 31 -19.34 -1.89 -7.27
C HIS A 31 -17.92 -1.34 -7.03
N GLU A 32 -17.78 -0.03 -6.96
CA GLU A 32 -16.47 0.61 -6.83
C GLU A 32 -16.02 0.66 -5.38
N ASP A 33 -15.19 -0.31 -5.00
CA ASP A 33 -14.69 -0.48 -3.63
C ASP A 33 -13.62 0.57 -3.28
N GLY A 34 -13.90 1.38 -2.29
CA GLY A 34 -12.92 2.32 -1.70
C GLY A 34 -12.72 2.12 -0.20
N HIS A 35 -13.34 1.10 0.42
CA HIS A 35 -13.47 0.98 1.87
C HIS A 35 -12.99 -0.35 2.45
N SER A 36 -12.90 -1.41 1.65
CA SER A 36 -12.69 -2.77 2.14
C SER A 36 -11.42 -2.94 2.97
N HIS A 37 -10.31 -2.31 2.60
CA HIS A 37 -9.07 -2.34 3.39
C HIS A 37 -9.19 -1.62 4.73
N VAL A 38 -9.97 -0.54 4.81
CA VAL A 38 -10.25 0.15 6.08
C VAL A 38 -11.11 -0.73 6.99
N ILE A 39 -12.10 -1.40 6.42
CA ILE A 39 -12.95 -2.35 7.17
C ILE A 39 -12.13 -3.56 7.61
N SER A 40 -11.32 -4.15 6.74
CA SER A 40 -10.48 -5.31 7.09
C SER A 40 -9.47 -4.99 8.19
N ALA A 41 -8.95 -3.77 8.24
CA ALA A 41 -8.03 -3.31 9.27
C ALA A 41 -8.63 -3.32 10.69
N THR A 42 -9.96 -3.32 10.81
CA THR A 42 -10.66 -3.41 12.11
C THR A 42 -10.70 -4.82 12.67
N VAL A 43 -10.46 -5.86 11.86
CA VAL A 43 -10.49 -7.26 12.28
C VAL A 43 -9.09 -7.68 12.76
N PRO A 44 -8.94 -8.08 14.03
CA PRO A 44 -7.62 -8.25 14.67
C PRO A 44 -6.68 -9.23 13.96
N ASN A 45 -7.19 -10.32 13.44
CA ASN A 45 -6.44 -11.40 12.79
C ASN A 45 -6.62 -11.45 11.26
N CYS A 46 -7.15 -10.39 10.64
CA CYS A 46 -7.21 -10.25 9.19
C CYS A 46 -5.94 -9.56 8.68
N VAL A 47 -5.12 -10.25 7.93
CA VAL A 47 -3.92 -9.73 7.27
C VAL A 47 -4.30 -9.28 5.86
N SER A 48 -4.27 -7.96 5.59
CA SER A 48 -4.82 -7.44 4.33
C SER A 48 -3.75 -6.82 3.43
N TYR A 49 -3.79 -7.18 2.14
CA TYR A 49 -2.86 -6.70 1.12
C TYR A 49 -3.55 -6.21 -0.14
N ASP A 50 -2.99 -5.15 -0.73
CA ASP A 50 -3.38 -4.58 -2.02
C ASP A 50 -2.19 -4.64 -3.01
N PRO A 51 -1.87 -5.84 -3.53
CA PRO A 51 -0.73 -6.03 -4.44
C PRO A 51 -0.99 -5.44 -5.82
N THR A 52 0.06 -4.91 -6.45
CA THR A 52 0.05 -4.42 -7.83
C THR A 52 0.45 -5.51 -8.81
N TYR A 53 1.52 -6.23 -8.53
CA TYR A 53 2.15 -7.17 -9.45
C TYR A 53 1.97 -8.63 -9.03
N SER A 54 1.95 -9.53 -10.00
CA SER A 54 1.74 -10.97 -9.77
C SER A 54 2.79 -11.59 -8.84
N TYR A 55 4.05 -11.13 -8.88
CA TYR A 55 5.07 -11.62 -7.98
C TYR A 55 4.80 -11.21 -6.52
N GLU A 56 4.19 -10.05 -6.28
CA GLU A 56 3.76 -9.66 -4.93
C GLU A 56 2.70 -10.63 -4.41
N ILE A 57 1.70 -10.96 -5.25
CA ILE A 57 0.66 -11.95 -4.91
C ILE A 57 1.31 -13.29 -4.59
N ALA A 58 2.27 -13.75 -5.40
CA ALA A 58 2.95 -15.03 -5.19
C ALA A 58 3.68 -15.08 -3.84
N VAL A 59 4.43 -14.03 -3.50
CA VAL A 59 5.13 -13.91 -2.21
C VAL A 59 4.15 -13.89 -1.03
N ILE A 60 3.07 -13.10 -1.14
CA ILE A 60 2.05 -12.98 -0.09
C ILE A 60 1.32 -14.30 0.13
N VAL A 61 0.91 -14.98 -0.95
CA VAL A 61 0.22 -16.27 -0.86
C VAL A 61 1.14 -17.35 -0.27
N GLN A 62 2.40 -17.41 -0.70
CA GLN A 62 3.38 -18.34 -0.15
C GLN A 62 3.59 -18.11 1.34
N ASP A 63 3.74 -16.86 1.77
CA ASP A 63 3.88 -16.51 3.19
C ASP A 63 2.62 -16.85 3.98
N GLY A 64 1.45 -16.55 3.44
CA GLY A 64 0.17 -16.89 4.06
C GLY A 64 -0.03 -18.38 4.28
N LEU A 65 0.33 -19.21 3.30
CA LEU A 65 0.30 -20.66 3.45
C LEU A 65 1.25 -21.13 4.54
N ARG A 66 2.47 -20.60 4.58
CA ARG A 66 3.45 -20.91 5.63
C ARG A 66 2.92 -20.56 7.02
N ARG A 67 2.42 -19.35 7.21
CA ARG A 67 1.93 -18.86 8.51
C ARG A 67 0.67 -19.59 8.97
N MET A 68 -0.33 -19.71 8.10
CA MET A 68 -1.61 -20.34 8.46
C MET A 68 -1.53 -21.84 8.65
N TYR A 69 -0.79 -22.55 7.79
CA TYR A 69 -0.79 -24.03 7.77
C TYR A 69 0.52 -24.63 8.24
N GLY A 70 1.66 -23.99 8.03
CA GLY A 70 2.95 -24.42 8.57
C GLY A 70 3.13 -24.05 10.03
N GLU A 71 2.93 -22.79 10.37
CA GLU A 71 3.14 -22.24 11.73
C GLU A 71 1.87 -22.22 12.59
N GLN A 72 0.72 -22.54 11.99
CA GLN A 72 -0.57 -22.60 12.67
C GLN A 72 -1.01 -21.28 13.33
N GLU A 73 -0.58 -20.13 12.78
CA GLU A 73 -1.02 -18.84 13.26
C GLU A 73 -2.54 -18.66 13.13
N ASP A 74 -3.15 -17.98 14.09
CA ASP A 74 -4.58 -17.64 14.08
C ASP A 74 -4.83 -16.37 13.26
N ILE A 75 -4.66 -16.48 11.95
CA ILE A 75 -4.84 -15.40 10.98
C ILE A 75 -5.53 -15.92 9.72
N TYR A 76 -6.13 -15.01 8.97
CA TYR A 76 -6.57 -15.22 7.59
C TYR A 76 -6.20 -14.00 6.74
N TYR A 77 -6.15 -14.17 5.43
CA TYR A 77 -5.73 -13.12 4.51
C TYR A 77 -6.92 -12.51 3.79
N TYR A 78 -6.86 -11.20 3.57
CA TYR A 78 -7.68 -10.48 2.63
C TYR A 78 -6.79 -9.90 1.54
N LEU A 79 -7.01 -10.32 0.28
CA LEU A 79 -6.24 -9.87 -0.88
C LEU A 79 -7.17 -9.16 -1.85
N THR A 80 -6.80 -7.99 -2.32
CA THR A 80 -7.50 -7.33 -3.41
C THR A 80 -6.81 -7.60 -4.74
N VAL A 81 -7.61 -7.85 -5.78
CA VAL A 81 -7.15 -8.05 -7.15
C VAL A 81 -8.07 -7.28 -8.11
N MET A 82 -7.55 -6.95 -9.27
CA MET A 82 -8.24 -6.14 -10.26
C MET A 82 -8.22 -6.79 -11.64
N ASN A 83 -9.12 -6.38 -12.53
CA ASN A 83 -9.23 -6.90 -13.88
C ASN A 83 -8.55 -6.01 -14.97
N GLU A 84 -7.72 -5.07 -14.55
CA GLU A 84 -6.96 -4.24 -15.48
C GLU A 84 -5.71 -4.98 -15.96
N ASN A 85 -5.59 -5.16 -17.28
CA ASN A 85 -4.43 -5.82 -17.89
C ASN A 85 -3.28 -4.83 -18.08
N TYR A 86 -2.09 -5.17 -17.61
CA TYR A 86 -0.86 -4.40 -17.78
C TYR A 86 0.39 -5.30 -17.73
N PRO A 87 1.53 -4.85 -18.27
CA PRO A 87 2.79 -5.57 -18.15
C PRO A 87 3.23 -5.70 -16.70
N HIS A 88 3.68 -6.88 -16.33
CA HIS A 88 4.27 -7.14 -15.03
C HIS A 88 5.80 -7.20 -15.16
N PRO A 89 6.55 -6.33 -14.48
CA PRO A 89 8.01 -6.38 -14.48
C PRO A 89 8.51 -7.61 -13.71
N SER A 90 9.78 -7.92 -13.92
CA SER A 90 10.45 -8.90 -13.06
C SER A 90 10.51 -8.42 -11.62
N MET A 91 10.40 -9.35 -10.67
CA MET A 91 10.52 -9.03 -9.25
C MET A 91 11.90 -8.43 -8.94
N PRO A 92 11.98 -7.28 -8.26
CA PRO A 92 13.24 -6.74 -7.80
C PRO A 92 13.93 -7.71 -6.81
N VAL A 93 15.26 -7.84 -6.94
CA VAL A 93 16.02 -8.76 -6.09
C VAL A 93 15.96 -8.32 -4.63
N GLY A 94 15.61 -9.25 -3.74
CA GLY A 94 15.61 -9.04 -2.29
C GLY A 94 14.43 -8.24 -1.74
N CYS A 95 13.35 -8.07 -2.53
CA CYS A 95 12.17 -7.33 -2.09
C CYS A 95 11.14 -8.18 -1.32
N GLU A 96 11.34 -9.49 -1.20
CA GLU A 96 10.36 -10.42 -0.62
C GLU A 96 9.99 -10.08 0.83
N GLU A 97 10.99 -9.68 1.64
CA GLU A 97 10.72 -9.25 3.02
C GLU A 97 9.86 -7.99 3.04
N GLY A 98 10.20 -7.00 2.21
CA GLY A 98 9.42 -5.77 2.12
C GLY A 98 7.99 -5.99 1.62
N ILE A 99 7.79 -6.91 0.66
CA ILE A 99 6.45 -7.31 0.22
C ILE A 99 5.62 -7.85 1.41
N ARG A 100 6.20 -8.75 2.21
CA ARG A 100 5.52 -9.33 3.38
C ARG A 100 5.29 -8.32 4.51
N ARG A 101 6.21 -7.37 4.69
CA ARG A 101 6.11 -6.33 5.72
C ARG A 101 5.29 -5.11 5.30
N GLY A 102 4.77 -5.10 4.08
CA GLY A 102 3.83 -4.11 3.58
C GLY A 102 4.42 -3.01 2.71
N MET A 103 5.76 -2.87 2.58
CA MET A 103 6.37 -1.87 1.68
C MET A 103 7.80 -2.24 1.30
N TYR A 104 8.14 -2.01 0.04
CA TYR A 104 9.52 -2.10 -0.47
C TYR A 104 9.80 -1.00 -1.49
N ARG A 105 11.09 -0.66 -1.69
CA ARG A 105 11.50 0.29 -2.71
C ARG A 105 11.47 -0.36 -4.09
N PHE A 106 10.50 0.04 -4.90
CA PHE A 106 10.32 -0.44 -6.26
C PHE A 106 11.31 0.23 -7.24
N LEU A 107 11.45 1.56 -7.15
CA LEU A 107 12.34 2.34 -8.00
C LEU A 107 13.17 3.32 -7.16
N ALA A 108 14.48 3.29 -7.31
CA ALA A 108 15.36 4.27 -6.68
C ALA A 108 15.33 5.60 -7.44
N ALA A 109 15.40 6.72 -6.71
CA ALA A 109 15.58 8.01 -7.34
C ALA A 109 16.87 8.05 -8.17
N LYS A 110 16.81 8.60 -9.37
CA LYS A 110 17.99 8.75 -10.23
C LYS A 110 19.05 9.58 -9.52
N LYS A 111 20.33 9.21 -9.66
CA LYS A 111 21.45 10.02 -9.18
C LYS A 111 21.47 11.36 -9.90
N GLY A 112 21.72 12.44 -9.18
CA GLY A 112 21.79 13.77 -9.78
C GLY A 112 21.64 14.89 -8.75
N LYS A 113 21.61 16.12 -9.25
CA LYS A 113 21.29 17.33 -8.50
C LYS A 113 19.80 17.62 -8.66
N GLY A 114 19.20 18.33 -7.74
CA GLY A 114 17.78 18.72 -7.72
C GLY A 114 17.02 18.14 -6.53
N PRO A 115 15.81 18.61 -6.30
CA PRO A 115 14.96 18.13 -5.21
C PRO A 115 14.64 16.64 -5.40
N GLU A 116 14.32 16.00 -4.29
CA GLU A 116 13.93 14.59 -4.27
C GLU A 116 12.60 14.42 -3.56
N VAL A 117 11.77 13.51 -4.06
CA VAL A 117 10.47 13.16 -3.51
C VAL A 117 10.37 11.65 -3.37
N GLN A 118 9.64 11.20 -2.35
CA GLN A 118 9.30 9.80 -2.14
C GLN A 118 7.85 9.60 -2.50
N LEU A 119 7.58 8.75 -3.49
CA LEU A 119 6.25 8.42 -3.95
C LEU A 119 5.89 7.01 -3.46
N ILE A 120 4.75 6.86 -2.81
CA ILE A 120 4.24 5.58 -2.31
C ILE A 120 2.93 5.28 -3.04
N GLY A 121 2.81 4.06 -3.56
CA GLY A 121 1.56 3.59 -4.17
C GLY A 121 1.33 2.11 -3.93
N GLY A 122 0.09 1.66 -4.06
CA GLY A 122 -0.29 0.25 -4.00
C GLY A 122 -1.38 -0.06 -5.01
N GLY A 123 -1.65 -1.34 -5.24
CA GLY A 123 -2.69 -1.79 -6.15
C GLY A 123 -2.64 -1.12 -7.53
N ALA A 124 -3.79 -0.72 -8.05
CA ALA A 124 -3.90 -0.08 -9.35
C ALA A 124 -3.16 1.25 -9.46
N ILE A 125 -3.03 1.98 -8.35
CA ILE A 125 -2.49 3.34 -8.35
C ILE A 125 -0.96 3.38 -8.36
N LEU A 126 -0.26 2.30 -8.01
CA LEU A 126 1.20 2.26 -8.17
C LEU A 126 1.63 2.61 -9.60
N ARG A 127 0.87 2.24 -10.61
CA ARG A 127 1.16 2.56 -12.02
C ARG A 127 1.02 4.05 -12.34
N GLU A 128 0.08 4.73 -11.72
CA GLU A 128 -0.03 6.19 -11.82
C GLU A 128 1.15 6.88 -11.11
N VAL A 129 1.57 6.34 -9.97
CA VAL A 129 2.76 6.78 -9.25
C VAL A 129 4.04 6.60 -10.08
N GLU A 130 4.18 5.47 -10.78
CA GLU A 130 5.29 5.25 -11.72
C GLU A 130 5.26 6.26 -12.88
N ALA A 131 4.09 6.52 -13.44
CA ALA A 131 3.95 7.50 -14.52
C ALA A 131 4.27 8.93 -14.06
N ALA A 132 3.97 9.28 -12.81
CA ALA A 132 4.31 10.58 -12.22
C ALA A 132 5.83 10.85 -12.17
N VAL A 133 6.66 9.79 -12.09
CA VAL A 133 8.12 9.93 -12.12
C VAL A 133 8.61 10.61 -13.40
N VAL A 134 7.95 10.34 -14.53
CA VAL A 134 8.30 10.96 -15.82
C VAL A 134 7.98 12.45 -15.80
N LEU A 135 6.80 12.83 -15.32
CA LEU A 135 6.37 14.22 -15.22
C LEU A 135 7.27 15.02 -14.27
N LEU A 136 7.59 14.45 -13.12
CA LEU A 136 8.51 15.08 -12.15
C LEU A 136 9.92 15.25 -12.71
N ALA A 137 10.40 14.30 -13.52
CA ALA A 137 11.72 14.40 -14.14
C ALA A 137 11.79 15.53 -15.18
N GLU A 138 10.71 15.84 -15.89
CA GLU A 138 10.60 17.00 -16.79
C GLU A 138 10.77 18.31 -16.04
N GLU A 139 10.31 18.38 -14.78
CA GLU A 139 10.48 19.52 -13.87
C GLU A 139 11.80 19.48 -13.06
N GLY A 140 12.69 18.55 -13.35
CA GLY A 140 13.99 18.42 -12.68
C GLY A 140 13.91 17.82 -11.26
N VAL A 141 12.78 17.25 -10.88
CA VAL A 141 12.56 16.58 -9.59
C VAL A 141 12.90 15.09 -9.73
N ARG A 142 13.65 14.56 -8.76
CA ARG A 142 14.02 13.16 -8.70
C ARG A 142 13.06 12.41 -7.78
N ALA A 143 12.42 11.39 -8.29
CA ALA A 143 11.46 10.59 -7.53
C ALA A 143 11.98 9.17 -7.27
N ALA A 144 11.82 8.70 -6.03
CA ALA A 144 11.86 7.28 -5.70
C ALA A 144 10.43 6.75 -5.58
N VAL A 145 10.20 5.49 -5.99
CA VAL A 145 8.89 4.84 -5.89
C VAL A 145 8.96 3.68 -4.91
N TRP A 146 7.98 3.62 -4.04
CA TRP A 146 7.76 2.57 -3.06
C TRP A 146 6.44 1.87 -3.35
N SER A 147 6.48 0.55 -3.49
CA SER A 147 5.26 -0.25 -3.54
C SER A 147 4.81 -0.54 -2.12
N ALA A 148 3.63 -0.03 -1.76
CA ALA A 148 2.97 -0.34 -0.50
C ALA A 148 1.97 -1.48 -0.73
N THR A 149 2.39 -2.69 -0.44
CA THR A 149 1.53 -3.88 -0.53
C THR A 149 0.51 -3.95 0.60
N SER A 150 0.79 -3.30 1.74
CA SER A 150 -0.14 -3.24 2.87
C SER A 150 0.14 -2.07 3.82
N PHE A 151 -0.64 -1.02 3.75
CA PHE A 151 -0.62 0.05 4.76
C PHE A 151 -1.08 -0.45 6.15
N THR A 152 -1.96 -1.45 6.18
CA THR A 152 -2.46 -2.02 7.44
C THR A 152 -1.37 -2.76 8.20
N GLU A 153 -0.57 -3.59 7.54
CA GLU A 153 0.51 -4.33 8.19
C GLU A 153 1.66 -3.40 8.58
N LEU A 154 1.96 -2.36 7.79
CA LEU A 154 2.90 -1.30 8.19
C LEU A 154 2.49 -0.64 9.50
N ARG A 155 1.21 -0.28 9.65
CA ARG A 155 0.67 0.30 10.87
C ARG A 155 0.69 -0.68 12.04
N ARG A 156 0.29 -1.94 11.83
CA ARG A 156 0.27 -2.95 12.89
C ARG A 156 1.65 -3.22 13.46
N GLU A 157 2.63 -3.39 12.58
CA GLU A 157 4.02 -3.59 12.99
C GLU A 157 4.54 -2.37 13.75
N ALA A 158 4.27 -1.16 13.29
CA ALA A 158 4.72 0.06 13.94
C ALA A 158 4.12 0.23 15.35
N LEU A 159 2.82 -0.03 15.52
CA LEU A 159 2.16 -0.03 16.84
C LEU A 159 2.75 -1.08 17.79
N GLU A 160 3.08 -2.27 17.29
CA GLU A 160 3.72 -3.31 18.11
C GLU A 160 5.15 -2.91 18.49
N VAL A 161 5.90 -2.27 17.59
CA VAL A 161 7.22 -1.72 17.91
C VAL A 161 7.13 -0.66 19.01
N GLU A 162 6.19 0.28 18.92
CA GLU A 162 5.96 1.28 19.98
C GLU A 162 5.61 0.62 21.31
N ARG A 163 4.68 -0.35 21.28
CA ARG A 163 4.28 -1.10 22.47
C ARG A 163 5.46 -1.82 23.13
N LEU A 164 6.28 -2.51 22.34
CA LEU A 164 7.45 -3.23 22.83
C LEU A 164 8.50 -2.28 23.40
N ASN A 165 8.73 -1.13 22.77
CA ASN A 165 9.66 -0.11 23.27
C ASN A 165 9.18 0.47 24.62
N ALA A 166 7.89 0.71 24.77
CA ALA A 166 7.30 1.20 26.02
C ALA A 166 7.37 0.18 27.15
N LEU A 167 7.17 -1.12 26.84
CA LEU A 167 7.22 -2.21 27.83
C LEU A 167 8.65 -2.59 28.22
N HIS A 168 9.65 -2.27 27.40
CA HIS A 168 11.05 -2.63 27.63
C HIS A 168 11.98 -1.41 27.49
N PRO A 169 11.84 -0.38 28.34
CA PRO A 169 12.64 0.85 28.24
C PRO A 169 14.13 0.62 28.54
N ASP A 170 14.47 -0.50 29.14
CA ASP A 170 15.83 -0.97 29.41
C ASP A 170 16.54 -1.56 28.17
N LYS A 171 15.80 -1.88 27.12
CA LYS A 171 16.34 -2.46 25.88
C LYS A 171 16.59 -1.37 24.83
N LYS A 172 17.46 -1.69 23.89
CA LYS A 172 17.63 -0.84 22.70
C LYS A 172 16.30 -0.72 21.96
N ALA A 173 15.83 0.52 21.77
CA ALA A 173 14.61 0.79 21.04
C ALA A 173 14.68 0.21 19.60
N LYS A 174 13.60 -0.43 19.18
CA LYS A 174 13.38 -0.89 17.81
C LYS A 174 12.79 0.25 16.99
N THR A 175 13.05 0.21 15.69
CA THR A 175 12.48 1.16 14.71
C THR A 175 11.46 0.42 13.86
N ALA A 176 10.31 1.04 13.60
CA ALA A 176 9.30 0.47 12.72
C ALA A 176 9.81 0.37 11.29
N TRP A 177 9.33 -0.63 10.54
CA TRP A 177 9.76 -0.88 9.17
C TRP A 177 9.60 0.33 8.25
N VAL A 178 8.43 0.96 8.28
CA VAL A 178 8.16 2.14 7.47
C VAL A 178 9.11 3.29 7.79
N THR A 179 9.42 3.51 9.06
CA THR A 179 10.38 4.52 9.52
C THR A 179 11.79 4.17 9.03
N GLU A 180 12.21 2.93 9.20
CA GLU A 180 13.53 2.44 8.79
C GLU A 180 13.76 2.62 7.29
N GLN A 181 12.79 2.17 6.47
CA GLN A 181 12.87 2.27 5.01
C GLN A 181 12.99 3.71 4.52
N LEU A 182 12.26 4.64 5.13
CA LEU A 182 12.23 6.04 4.71
C LEU A 182 13.27 6.93 5.38
N SER A 183 13.94 6.48 6.43
CA SER A 183 14.91 7.30 7.21
C SER A 183 16.09 7.76 6.38
N SER A 184 16.58 6.96 5.44
CA SER A 184 17.70 7.32 4.56
C SER A 184 17.29 8.15 3.34
N SER A 185 15.99 8.33 3.12
CA SER A 185 15.43 9.08 1.98
C SER A 185 15.31 10.58 2.30
N LYS A 186 15.09 11.40 1.28
CA LYS A 186 14.97 12.86 1.41
C LYS A 186 13.68 13.37 0.76
N GLY A 187 13.33 14.61 1.09
CA GLY A 187 12.19 15.32 0.51
C GLY A 187 10.83 14.90 1.08
N PRO A 188 9.75 15.47 0.58
CA PRO A 188 8.40 15.13 0.98
C PRO A 188 8.05 13.69 0.59
N ILE A 189 7.00 13.17 1.22
CA ILE A 189 6.45 11.84 0.94
C ILE A 189 5.02 12.03 0.43
N ILE A 190 4.73 11.50 -0.74
CA ILE A 190 3.40 11.53 -1.34
C ILE A 190 2.91 10.08 -1.45
N ALA A 191 1.81 9.76 -0.81
CA ALA A 191 1.14 8.47 -0.97
C ALA A 191 -0.12 8.59 -1.79
N ALA A 192 -0.35 7.65 -2.69
CA ALA A 192 -1.58 7.58 -3.48
C ALA A 192 -2.19 6.17 -3.41
N THR A 193 -3.51 6.10 -3.26
CA THR A 193 -4.25 4.85 -3.11
C THR A 193 -5.57 4.91 -3.85
N ASP A 194 -6.07 3.76 -4.29
CA ASP A 194 -7.39 3.62 -4.91
C ASP A 194 -8.54 3.48 -3.89
N TYR A 195 -8.20 3.62 -2.62
CA TYR A 195 -9.13 3.60 -1.48
C TYR A 195 -9.21 4.98 -0.84
N MET A 196 -10.09 5.14 0.16
CA MET A 196 -10.17 6.41 0.90
C MET A 196 -8.81 6.76 1.53
N LYS A 197 -8.55 8.07 1.62
CA LYS A 197 -7.25 8.61 2.10
C LYS A 197 -6.80 8.02 3.43
N VAL A 198 -7.74 7.73 4.34
CA VAL A 198 -7.43 7.15 5.65
C VAL A 198 -6.69 5.81 5.54
N HIS A 199 -6.83 5.08 4.42
CA HIS A 199 -6.11 3.83 4.19
C HIS A 199 -4.60 4.04 4.15
N ALA A 200 -4.11 5.00 3.40
CA ALA A 200 -2.68 5.34 3.37
C ALA A 200 -2.28 6.26 4.53
N ASP A 201 -3.20 7.07 5.05
CA ASP A 201 -2.94 8.00 6.14
C ASP A 201 -2.61 7.33 7.49
N GLN A 202 -2.99 6.08 7.66
CA GLN A 202 -2.74 5.31 8.88
C GLN A 202 -1.26 5.10 9.23
N ILE A 203 -0.32 5.35 8.30
CA ILE A 203 1.13 5.29 8.58
C ILE A 203 1.74 6.64 8.99
N ARG A 204 0.98 7.73 8.97
CA ARG A 204 1.46 9.11 9.19
C ARG A 204 2.28 9.27 10.47
N ALA A 205 1.82 8.68 11.57
CA ALA A 205 2.48 8.80 12.88
C ALA A 205 3.84 8.08 12.95
N PHE A 206 4.14 7.20 12.00
CA PHE A 206 5.32 6.35 12.00
C PHE A 206 6.35 6.73 10.93
N LEU A 207 6.13 7.84 10.25
CA LEU A 207 7.10 8.38 9.29
C LEU A 207 8.26 9.05 10.02
N PRO A 208 9.45 9.17 9.39
CA PRO A 208 10.56 9.88 9.99
C PRO A 208 10.18 11.33 10.34
N ASP A 209 10.67 11.82 11.47
CA ASP A 209 10.37 13.15 11.99
C ASP A 209 10.63 14.27 10.97
N GLY A 210 9.75 15.28 10.99
CA GLY A 210 9.88 16.47 10.15
C GLY A 210 9.62 16.27 8.66
N ARG A 211 9.08 15.11 8.26
CA ARG A 211 8.72 14.84 6.85
C ARG A 211 7.33 15.36 6.53
N ASP A 212 7.21 16.15 5.47
CA ASP A 212 5.89 16.47 4.91
C ASP A 212 5.30 15.23 4.26
N TYR A 213 4.06 14.88 4.64
CA TYR A 213 3.34 13.71 4.14
C TYR A 213 1.98 14.11 3.59
N ARG A 214 1.78 13.83 2.32
CA ARG A 214 0.51 14.07 1.61
C ARG A 214 -0.07 12.76 1.14
N VAL A 215 -1.41 12.68 1.21
CA VAL A 215 -2.14 11.48 0.78
C VAL A 215 -3.17 11.87 -0.25
N LEU A 216 -3.13 11.20 -1.40
CA LEU A 216 -4.14 11.18 -2.43
C LEU A 216 -4.96 9.89 -2.31
N GLY A 217 -6.26 9.99 -2.41
CA GLY A 217 -7.15 8.83 -2.28
C GLY A 217 -8.55 9.17 -2.74
N THR A 218 -9.40 8.16 -2.79
CA THR A 218 -10.71 8.19 -3.46
C THR A 218 -11.85 8.29 -2.46
N ASP A 219 -11.87 9.37 -1.68
CA ASP A 219 -12.94 9.61 -0.69
C ASP A 219 -14.31 9.78 -1.36
N GLY A 220 -15.37 9.44 -0.62
CA GLY A 220 -16.75 9.59 -1.05
C GLY A 220 -17.29 8.36 -1.78
N PHE A 221 -18.30 8.58 -2.62
CA PHE A 221 -18.92 7.52 -3.42
C PHE A 221 -18.16 7.29 -4.72
N GLY A 222 -18.28 6.08 -5.29
CA GLY A 222 -17.81 5.77 -6.63
C GLY A 222 -18.51 6.60 -7.72
N ARG A 223 -18.00 6.51 -8.94
CA ARG A 223 -18.55 7.14 -10.14
C ARG A 223 -18.44 6.18 -11.31
N SER A 224 -19.45 6.17 -12.18
CA SER A 224 -19.45 5.32 -13.36
C SER A 224 -18.80 6.04 -14.53
N ASP A 225 -17.55 5.69 -14.86
CA ASP A 225 -16.83 6.23 -16.01
C ASP A 225 -15.68 5.26 -16.42
N SER A 226 -14.85 5.68 -17.35
CA SER A 226 -13.60 4.99 -17.67
C SER A 226 -12.57 5.14 -16.56
N ARG A 227 -11.66 4.18 -16.42
CA ARG A 227 -10.56 4.21 -15.43
C ARG A 227 -9.80 5.54 -15.43
N ARG A 228 -9.47 6.03 -16.64
CA ARG A 228 -8.74 7.30 -16.79
C ARG A 228 -9.52 8.48 -16.22
N GLN A 229 -10.83 8.58 -16.53
CA GLN A 229 -11.66 9.68 -16.05
C GLN A 229 -11.92 9.59 -14.54
N LEU A 230 -12.09 8.37 -14.02
CA LEU A 230 -12.22 8.14 -12.58
C LEU A 230 -10.97 8.58 -11.82
N ARG A 231 -9.77 8.17 -12.27
CA ARG A 231 -8.50 8.58 -11.65
C ARG A 231 -8.31 10.08 -11.69
N ARG A 232 -8.67 10.73 -12.79
CA ARG A 232 -8.62 12.18 -12.91
C ARG A 232 -9.64 12.87 -12.00
N HIS A 233 -10.87 12.38 -11.97
CA HIS A 233 -11.95 12.96 -11.14
C HIS A 233 -11.65 12.84 -9.64
N LEU A 234 -11.06 11.73 -9.23
CA LEU A 234 -10.70 11.44 -7.85
C LEU A 234 -9.28 11.90 -7.47
N GLU A 235 -8.59 12.59 -8.39
CA GLU A 235 -7.27 13.20 -8.18
C GLU A 235 -6.18 12.19 -7.75
N VAL A 236 -6.21 10.99 -8.35
CA VAL A 236 -5.22 9.92 -8.11
C VAL A 236 -4.47 9.50 -9.37
N ASP A 237 -4.59 10.24 -10.46
CA ASP A 237 -3.82 10.01 -11.69
C ASP A 237 -2.38 10.57 -11.56
N ALA A 238 -1.53 10.24 -12.53
CA ALA A 238 -0.13 10.63 -12.55
C ALA A 238 0.09 12.14 -12.45
N ALA A 239 -0.80 12.95 -13.06
CA ALA A 239 -0.69 14.41 -13.02
C ALA A 239 -0.89 14.96 -11.61
N HIS A 240 -1.91 14.48 -10.89
CA HIS A 240 -2.16 14.90 -9.50
C HIS A 240 -1.10 14.37 -8.53
N VAL A 241 -0.53 13.19 -8.79
CA VAL A 241 0.59 12.66 -7.98
C VAL A 241 1.85 13.51 -8.14
N ALA A 242 2.08 14.08 -9.36
CA ALA A 242 3.25 14.91 -9.65
C ALA A 242 3.10 16.37 -9.21
N TYR A 243 1.86 16.87 -9.12
CA TYR A 243 1.56 18.27 -8.74
C TYR A 243 1.63 18.49 -7.24
#